data_bafb3d917749bd6b24a402d348b1de29
#
_entry.id   bafb3d917749bd6b24a402d348b1de29
#
_cell.length_a   1.000
_cell.length_b   1.000
_cell.length_c   1.000
_cell.angle_alpha   90.00
_cell.angle_beta   90.00
_cell.angle_gamma   90.00
#
_symmetry.space_group_name_H-M   'P 1'
#
loop_
_entity.id
_entity.type
_entity.pdbx_description
1 polymer ?
#
loop_
_entity_poly.entity_id
_entity_poly.type
_entity_poly.pdbx_seq_one_letter_code
_entity_poly.pdbx_strand_id
1 'polypeptide(L)'
;MTLEPGEVRAGAPSVAEPLHRGSGPTVLGSQAAAAPPRSPLLSEVVVALAPALDAADHNAEGHALRTAVAGMRLAALLDLGPLASAELFYALLLKDLGAANARAKAFHAFGTI
;
A
#
# COMPACT_ATOMS: atom_id res chain seq x y z
N MET A 1 -12.41 53.27 -78.46
CA MET A 1 -13.24 52.08 -78.74
C MET A 1 -13.23 51.22 -77.46
N THR A 2 -14.09 51.64 -76.63
CA THR A 2 -15.30 50.98 -76.12
C THR A 2 -14.95 49.59 -75.59
N LEU A 3 -15.09 49.29 -74.34
CA LEU A 3 -16.18 48.99 -73.50
C LEU A 3 -15.63 48.46 -72.17
N GLU A 4 -16.09 48.93 -71.24
CA GLU A 4 -17.13 48.82 -70.23
C GLU A 4 -16.83 47.85 -69.08
N PRO A 5 -17.24 48.26 -67.92
CA PRO A 5 -16.73 47.68 -66.68
C PRO A 5 -17.64 46.60 -66.16
N GLY A 6 -17.07 45.58 -65.64
CA GLY A 6 -17.75 44.48 -64.97
C GLY A 6 -17.60 44.63 -63.47
N GLU A 7 -18.63 44.79 -62.94
CA GLU A 7 -19.18 45.04 -61.60
C GLU A 7 -18.60 44.18 -60.50
N VAL A 8 -18.05 44.87 -59.55
CA VAL A 8 -17.65 44.30 -58.24
C VAL A 8 -18.94 44.03 -57.47
N ARG A 9 -19.11 42.79 -57.12
CA ARG A 9 -20.10 42.46 -56.11
C ARG A 9 -19.43 41.95 -54.87
N ALA A 10 -19.45 42.79 -53.89
CA ALA A 10 -19.18 42.48 -52.51
C ALA A 10 -20.13 41.40 -52.01
N GLY A 11 -19.59 40.43 -51.38
CA GLY A 11 -20.34 39.43 -50.68
C GLY A 11 -19.50 38.85 -49.56
N ALA A 12 -19.48 39.57 -48.48
CA ALA A 12 -19.15 38.91 -47.24
C ALA A 12 -20.38 38.13 -46.76
N PRO A 13 -20.17 36.96 -46.22
CA PRO A 13 -20.72 36.76 -44.91
C PRO A 13 -19.64 36.21 -43.97
N SER A 14 -19.46 36.97 -42.95
CA SER A 14 -18.97 36.51 -41.67
C SER A 14 -19.87 35.37 -41.19
N VAL A 15 -19.36 34.19 -41.23
CA VAL A 15 -19.92 33.11 -40.43
C VAL A 15 -19.00 32.94 -39.23
N ALA A 16 -19.46 33.49 -38.12
CA ALA A 16 -18.91 33.19 -36.82
C ALA A 16 -19.07 31.68 -36.59
N GLU A 17 -17.95 31.00 -36.64
CA GLU A 17 -17.91 29.61 -36.12
C GLU A 17 -18.19 29.64 -34.62
N PRO A 18 -19.14 28.83 -34.16
CA PRO A 18 -19.33 28.68 -32.73
C PRO A 18 -18.09 27.95 -32.17
N LEU A 19 -17.44 28.61 -31.21
CA LEU A 19 -16.45 28.05 -30.32
C LEU A 19 -16.91 26.65 -29.86
N HIS A 20 -16.27 25.65 -30.42
CA HIS A 20 -16.40 24.29 -29.94
C HIS A 20 -15.83 24.28 -28.52
N ARG A 21 -16.75 24.39 -27.57
CA ARG A 21 -16.46 24.21 -26.16
C ARG A 21 -15.92 22.81 -26.01
N GLY A 22 -14.58 22.69 -25.96
CA GLY A 22 -13.88 21.45 -25.71
C GLY A 22 -14.45 20.80 -24.46
N SER A 23 -15.17 19.71 -24.66
CA SER A 23 -15.47 18.78 -23.61
C SER A 23 -14.14 18.25 -23.13
N GLY A 24 -13.64 18.78 -22.02
CA GLY A 24 -12.50 18.19 -21.32
C GLY A 24 -12.84 16.72 -21.01
N PRO A 25 -11.82 15.86 -20.97
CA PRO A 25 -12.05 14.47 -20.58
C PRO A 25 -12.69 14.47 -19.19
N THR A 26 -13.93 14.06 -19.14
CA THR A 26 -14.57 13.69 -17.88
C THR A 26 -13.77 12.53 -17.37
N VAL A 27 -12.87 12.79 -16.43
CA VAL A 27 -12.24 11.76 -15.62
C VAL A 27 -13.37 11.17 -14.80
N LEU A 28 -14.04 10.18 -15.38
CA LEU A 28 -14.83 9.24 -14.61
C LEU A 28 -13.85 8.61 -13.63
N GLY A 29 -13.77 9.23 -12.45
CA GLY A 29 -13.15 8.58 -11.32
C GLY A 29 -13.83 7.24 -11.17
N SER A 30 -13.17 6.19 -11.61
CA SER A 30 -13.50 4.83 -11.24
C SER A 30 -13.35 4.81 -9.72
N GLN A 31 -14.43 5.09 -9.02
CA GLN A 31 -14.55 4.67 -7.63
C GLN A 31 -14.54 3.15 -7.71
N ALA A 32 -13.33 2.59 -7.57
CA ALA A 32 -13.20 1.19 -7.27
C ALA A 32 -14.13 0.93 -6.09
N ALA A 33 -15.20 0.21 -6.35
CA ALA A 33 -16.15 -0.16 -5.31
C ALA A 33 -15.35 -0.77 -4.19
N ALA A 34 -15.28 -0.08 -3.05
CA ALA A 34 -14.57 -0.58 -1.90
C ALA A 34 -15.17 -1.94 -1.57
N ALA A 35 -14.33 -2.96 -1.53
CA ALA A 35 -14.77 -4.28 -1.13
C ALA A 35 -15.50 -4.17 0.22
N PRO A 36 -16.57 -4.93 0.45
CA PRO A 36 -17.29 -4.86 1.72
C PRO A 36 -16.31 -5.10 2.86
N PRO A 37 -16.48 -4.41 4.01
CA PRO A 37 -15.62 -4.58 5.15
C PRO A 37 -15.67 -6.05 5.59
N ARG A 38 -14.53 -6.72 5.58
CA ARG A 38 -14.36 -8.09 6.05
C ARG A 38 -13.69 -8.09 7.41
N SER A 39 -13.99 -9.09 8.21
CA SER A 39 -13.23 -9.29 9.46
C SER A 39 -11.75 -9.54 9.14
N PRO A 40 -10.82 -8.90 9.85
CA PRO A 40 -9.40 -9.11 9.63
C PRO A 40 -9.02 -10.56 9.98
N LEU A 41 -8.08 -11.11 9.24
CA LEU A 41 -7.47 -12.40 9.58
C LEU A 41 -6.53 -12.22 10.78
N LEU A 42 -6.38 -13.26 11.60
CA LEU A 42 -5.44 -13.25 12.72
C LEU A 42 -4.02 -12.86 12.27
N SER A 43 -3.57 -13.38 11.13
CA SER A 43 -2.28 -13.02 10.55
C SER A 43 -2.14 -11.54 10.26
N GLU A 44 -3.18 -10.89 9.76
CA GLU A 44 -3.18 -9.45 9.48
C GLU A 44 -3.05 -8.63 10.78
N VAL A 45 -3.76 -9.05 11.82
CA VAL A 45 -3.68 -8.40 13.14
C VAL A 45 -2.28 -8.55 13.73
N VAL A 46 -1.71 -9.75 13.71
CA VAL A 46 -0.38 -10.01 14.26
C VAL A 46 0.71 -9.26 13.47
N VAL A 47 0.63 -9.24 12.15
CA VAL A 47 1.56 -8.47 11.31
C VAL A 47 1.47 -6.98 11.59
N ALA A 48 0.26 -6.45 11.80
CA ALA A 48 0.06 -5.04 12.13
C ALA A 48 0.64 -4.65 13.49
N LEU A 49 0.81 -5.60 14.42
CA LEU A 49 1.45 -5.37 15.71
C LEU A 49 2.99 -5.42 15.65
N ALA A 50 3.58 -5.99 14.60
CA ALA A 50 5.02 -6.20 14.50
C ALA A 50 5.87 -4.92 14.73
N PRO A 51 5.52 -3.74 14.16
CA PRO A 51 6.27 -2.51 14.43
C PRO A 51 6.25 -2.09 15.90
N ALA A 52 5.13 -2.30 16.59
CA ALA A 52 5.02 -1.97 18.01
C ALA A 52 5.86 -2.93 18.87
N LEU A 53 5.95 -4.20 18.49
CA LEU A 53 6.81 -5.18 19.15
C LEU A 53 8.29 -4.85 18.94
N ASP A 54 8.68 -4.50 17.71
CA ASP A 54 10.05 -4.06 17.41
C ASP A 54 10.43 -2.84 18.25
N ALA A 55 9.56 -1.84 18.36
CA ALA A 55 9.80 -0.64 19.14
C ALA A 55 9.88 -0.93 20.65
N ALA A 56 9.01 -1.78 21.19
CA ALA A 56 9.01 -2.15 22.60
C ALA A 56 10.29 -2.91 23.00
N ASP A 57 10.88 -3.62 22.06
CA ASP A 57 12.06 -4.45 22.28
C ASP A 57 13.37 -3.77 21.84
N HIS A 58 13.31 -2.50 21.43
CA HIS A 58 14.44 -1.72 20.91
C HIS A 58 15.10 -2.38 19.68
N ASN A 59 14.35 -3.19 18.95
CA ASN A 59 14.79 -3.79 17.71
C ASN A 59 14.75 -2.77 16.56
N ALA A 60 15.55 -3.02 15.53
CA ALA A 60 15.45 -2.25 14.30
C ALA A 60 14.09 -2.46 13.65
N GLU A 61 13.50 -1.38 13.14
CA GLU A 61 12.21 -1.42 12.45
C GLU A 61 12.14 -2.56 11.41
N GLY A 62 11.07 -3.32 11.44
CA GLY A 62 10.85 -4.48 10.57
C GLY A 62 11.64 -5.73 10.95
N HIS A 63 12.26 -5.78 12.13
CA HIS A 63 13.02 -6.95 12.59
C HIS A 63 12.13 -8.19 12.65
N ALA A 64 10.97 -8.11 13.27
CA ALA A 64 10.04 -9.23 13.40
C ALA A 64 9.59 -9.77 12.03
N LEU A 65 9.26 -8.88 11.10
CA LEU A 65 8.86 -9.26 9.74
C LEU A 65 10.00 -9.91 8.95
N ARG A 66 11.21 -9.33 9.00
CA ARG A 66 12.37 -9.93 8.32
C ARG A 66 12.68 -11.32 8.87
N THR A 67 12.59 -11.50 10.17
CA THR A 67 12.78 -12.80 10.82
C THR A 67 11.71 -13.79 10.37
N ALA A 68 10.45 -13.38 10.31
CA ALA A 68 9.38 -14.23 9.81
C ALA A 68 9.59 -14.63 8.34
N VAL A 69 9.96 -13.69 7.47
CA VAL A 69 10.25 -13.99 6.05
C VAL A 69 11.42 -14.98 5.92
N ALA A 70 12.51 -14.79 6.67
CA ALA A 70 13.65 -15.70 6.64
C ALA A 70 13.26 -17.10 7.13
N GLY A 71 12.53 -17.19 8.24
CA GLY A 71 12.05 -18.45 8.79
C GLY A 71 11.08 -19.19 7.87
N MET A 72 10.18 -18.46 7.20
CA MET A 72 9.24 -19.07 6.24
C MET A 72 9.96 -19.60 4.98
N ARG A 73 11.03 -18.95 4.55
CA ARG A 73 11.90 -19.48 3.48
C ARG A 73 12.61 -20.75 3.91
N LEU A 74 13.09 -20.80 5.15
CA LEU A 74 13.70 -22.00 5.69
C LEU A 74 12.67 -23.14 5.83
N ALA A 75 11.46 -22.84 6.29
CA ALA A 75 10.35 -23.79 6.38
C ALA A 75 10.05 -24.43 5.02
N ALA A 76 10.04 -23.63 3.95
CA ALA A 76 9.84 -24.11 2.59
C ALA A 76 11.00 -25.01 2.12
N LEU A 77 12.25 -24.67 2.45
CA LEU A 77 13.41 -25.50 2.12
C LEU A 77 13.44 -26.84 2.87
N LEU A 78 12.87 -26.87 4.06
CA LEU A 78 12.75 -28.07 4.90
C LEU A 78 11.47 -28.86 4.64
N ASP A 79 10.66 -28.41 3.69
CA ASP A 79 9.36 -29.01 3.33
C ASP A 79 8.44 -29.20 4.55
N LEU A 80 8.35 -28.16 5.40
CA LEU A 80 7.42 -28.19 6.53
C LEU A 80 5.98 -28.16 6.03
N GLY A 81 5.14 -29.03 6.58
CA GLY A 81 3.73 -29.09 6.26
C GLY A 81 3.00 -27.78 6.61
N PRO A 82 1.79 -27.57 6.07
CA PRO A 82 1.05 -26.32 6.21
C PRO A 82 0.80 -25.90 7.67
N LEU A 83 0.48 -26.83 8.54
CA LEU A 83 0.24 -26.56 9.96
C LEU A 83 1.52 -26.10 10.66
N ALA A 84 2.61 -26.83 10.52
CA ALA A 84 3.90 -26.47 11.11
C ALA A 84 4.42 -25.13 10.59
N SER A 85 4.21 -24.85 9.30
CA SER A 85 4.55 -23.54 8.72
C SER A 85 3.73 -22.40 9.33
N ALA A 86 2.43 -22.60 9.55
CA ALA A 86 1.59 -21.60 10.19
C ALA A 86 2.01 -21.37 11.66
N GLU A 87 2.27 -22.42 12.41
CA GLU A 87 2.77 -22.33 13.78
C GLU A 87 4.11 -21.58 13.83
N LEU A 88 5.04 -21.90 12.94
CA LEU A 88 6.33 -21.23 12.84
C LEU A 88 6.18 -19.76 12.52
N PHE A 89 5.26 -19.39 11.62
CA PHE A 89 4.99 -17.98 11.27
C PHE A 89 4.61 -17.16 12.49
N TYR A 90 3.64 -17.65 13.28
CA TYR A 90 3.23 -16.95 14.49
C TYR A 90 4.31 -16.95 15.56
N ALA A 91 5.04 -18.05 15.73
CA ALA A 91 6.14 -18.12 16.67
C ALA A 91 7.24 -17.09 16.36
N LEU A 92 7.58 -16.91 15.08
CA LEU A 92 8.60 -15.94 14.64
C LEU A 92 8.16 -14.49 14.81
N LEU A 93 6.88 -14.17 14.59
CA LEU A 93 6.35 -12.82 14.79
C LEU A 93 6.23 -12.47 16.28
N LEU A 94 5.90 -13.44 17.12
CA LEU A 94 5.60 -13.21 18.53
C LEU A 94 6.75 -13.59 19.47
N LYS A 95 7.88 -14.09 18.95
CA LYS A 95 9.03 -14.56 19.76
C LYS A 95 9.54 -13.52 20.76
N ASP A 96 9.48 -12.23 20.37
CA ASP A 96 9.95 -11.12 21.20
C ASP A 96 8.84 -10.55 22.10
N LEU A 97 7.63 -11.13 22.05
CA LEU A 97 6.54 -10.70 22.91
C LEU A 97 6.88 -10.96 24.37
N GLY A 98 7.03 -9.89 25.13
CA GLY A 98 7.41 -9.97 26.54
C GLY A 98 8.91 -9.94 26.83
N ALA A 99 9.78 -9.88 25.84
CA ALA A 99 11.22 -9.77 26.05
C ALA A 99 11.60 -8.50 26.82
N ALA A 100 10.94 -7.37 26.55
CA ALA A 100 11.11 -6.13 27.32
C ALA A 100 10.76 -6.33 28.82
N ASN A 101 9.69 -7.06 29.10
CA ASN A 101 9.30 -7.38 30.48
C ASN A 101 10.29 -8.36 31.13
N ALA A 102 10.78 -9.34 30.41
CA ALA A 102 11.80 -10.27 30.90
C ALA A 102 13.12 -9.53 31.22
N ARG A 103 13.56 -8.59 30.36
CA ARG A 103 14.73 -7.73 30.63
C ARG A 103 14.55 -6.86 31.86
N ALA A 104 13.39 -6.22 32.01
CA ALA A 104 13.09 -5.42 33.21
C ALA A 104 13.16 -6.26 34.49
N LYS A 105 12.60 -7.47 34.49
CA LYS A 105 12.68 -8.42 35.61
C LYS A 105 14.10 -8.86 35.89
N ALA A 106 14.90 -9.16 34.86
CA ALA A 106 16.29 -9.55 35.01
C ALA A 106 17.12 -8.37 35.57
N PHE A 107 16.90 -7.15 35.11
CA PHE A 107 17.54 -5.94 35.64
C PHE A 107 17.23 -5.76 37.15
N HIS A 108 15.97 -5.91 37.53
CA HIS A 108 15.58 -5.84 38.96
C HIS A 108 16.20 -6.94 39.81
N ALA A 109 16.38 -8.15 39.25
CA ALA A 109 16.93 -9.28 39.98
C ALA A 109 18.45 -9.25 40.08
N PHE A 110 19.14 -8.79 39.05
CA PHE A 110 20.62 -8.91 38.94
C PHE A 110 21.34 -7.56 38.92
N GLY A 111 20.63 -6.45 38.84
CA GLY A 111 21.19 -5.09 38.94
C GLY A 111 21.97 -4.60 37.73
N THR A 112 22.30 -5.48 36.77
CA THR A 112 22.97 -5.15 35.51
C THR A 112 22.59 -6.16 34.44
N ILE A 113 22.51 -5.71 33.23
CA ILE A 113 22.48 -6.56 32.04
C ILE A 113 23.60 -6.11 31.11
#